data_b945fb5defdfe027e797cbd080d11052
#
_entry.id   b945fb5defdfe027e797cbd080d11052
#
_cell.length_a   1.000
_cell.length_b   1.000
_cell.length_c   1.000
_cell.angle_alpha   90.00
_cell.angle_beta   90.00
_cell.angle_gamma   90.00
#
_symmetry.space_group_name_H-M   'P 1'
#
loop_
_entity.id
_entity.type
_entity.pdbx_description
1 polymer ?
#
loop_
_entity_poly.entity_id
_entity_poly.type
_entity_poly.pdbx_seq_one_letter_code
_entity_poly.pdbx_strand_id
1 'polypeptide(L)'
;MTPSRRDFLIGCGAGAAAWLLPGGLFTARSYAAEITPEKRRELADLALDAARKAGASYADIRINRYRSQIVTMRSQTDRATGKLNQVPTVADGETFGFGVRTLAGGAWGFAASNVVTREEVLRAAKEAVGIAKANASLRREPVRLAPVPKYEDVYRTPIAKDPFDVPIGEKLDLLRRAGEEAKKVPGVFTANGFIAQRVEHRWFASTDGSRIEQHVYQIAPEMTATAVEQGRKQKSRTYRPHSVTAGYEAVERADLLGNARRIGEEAVNHLKAPSVTAGKKDLVLLPTHLGLTIHESIGHSTELDRALGYEANYAGTSFLTTDKLGKFRVGSDIVNFNGDRTKKESLSTCGYDDDGVKTRQFPIIKSGIFVGYQTIRDQAHLIGQKESMGCCYADSYASVPFQRMPNVWLEPGKAATTLADLLSGVEDGVLIDGRGSYSIDHQRYNFQFGGDAFWEIKGGKV
;
A
#
# COMPACT_ATOMS: atom_id res chain seq x y z
N MET A 1 -32.56 6.08 -2.12
CA MET A 1 -32.43 4.75 -2.78
C MET A 1 -31.19 4.11 -2.16
N THR A 2 -31.38 3.02 -1.42
CA THR A 2 -30.28 2.24 -0.83
C THR A 2 -29.61 1.42 -1.94
N PRO A 3 -28.27 1.42 -2.06
CA PRO A 3 -27.58 0.62 -3.08
C PRO A 3 -27.86 -0.87 -2.86
N SER A 4 -28.04 -1.60 -3.95
CA SER A 4 -28.34 -3.03 -3.92
C SER A 4 -27.09 -3.84 -3.54
N ARG A 5 -27.28 -5.07 -3.03
CA ARG A 5 -26.19 -6.03 -2.77
C ARG A 5 -25.29 -6.28 -4.00
N ARG A 6 -25.81 -6.05 -5.18
CA ARG A 6 -25.08 -6.20 -6.45
C ARG A 6 -24.08 -5.07 -6.68
N ASP A 7 -24.42 -3.84 -6.25
CA ASP A 7 -23.54 -2.66 -6.35
C ASP A 7 -22.39 -2.76 -5.36
N PHE A 8 -22.63 -3.37 -4.20
CA PHE A 8 -21.59 -3.66 -3.20
C PHE A 8 -20.57 -4.71 -3.68
N LEU A 9 -21.01 -5.74 -4.39
CA LEU A 9 -20.12 -6.80 -4.93
C LEU A 9 -19.28 -6.35 -6.12
N ILE A 10 -19.75 -5.37 -6.89
CA ILE A 10 -18.97 -4.75 -7.97
C ILE A 10 -17.85 -3.87 -7.37
N GLY A 11 -18.07 -3.25 -6.22
CA GLY A 11 -17.04 -2.49 -5.47
C GLY A 11 -15.92 -3.34 -4.89
N CYS A 12 -16.20 -4.59 -4.51
CA CYS A 12 -15.20 -5.48 -3.88
C CYS A 12 -14.17 -6.07 -4.86
N GLY A 13 -14.48 -6.13 -6.16
CA GLY A 13 -13.52 -6.55 -7.20
C GLY A 13 -12.45 -5.50 -7.53
N ALA A 14 -12.65 -4.26 -7.13
CA ALA A 14 -11.73 -3.14 -7.36
C ALA A 14 -10.76 -2.87 -6.20
N GLY A 15 -10.75 -3.72 -5.19
CA GLY A 15 -10.01 -3.48 -3.94
C GLY A 15 -8.50 -3.29 -4.08
N ALA A 16 -7.87 -3.79 -5.15
CA ALA A 16 -6.45 -3.53 -5.39
C ALA A 16 -6.19 -2.16 -6.06
N ALA A 17 -7.17 -1.63 -6.80
CA ALA A 17 -7.05 -0.33 -7.46
C ALA A 17 -7.36 0.85 -6.51
N ALA A 18 -8.12 0.62 -5.44
CA ALA A 18 -8.49 1.66 -4.48
C ALA A 18 -7.28 2.25 -3.73
N TRP A 19 -6.17 1.54 -3.66
CA TRP A 19 -4.93 2.02 -3.04
C TRP A 19 -4.16 3.04 -3.88
N LEU A 20 -4.47 3.15 -5.18
CA LEU A 20 -3.78 4.03 -6.12
C LEU A 20 -4.60 5.28 -6.49
N LEU A 21 -5.87 5.35 -6.10
CA LEU A 21 -6.73 6.50 -6.37
C LEU A 21 -7.11 7.19 -5.05
N PRO A 22 -6.65 8.41 -4.78
CA PRO A 22 -7.26 9.22 -3.74
C PRO A 22 -8.69 9.59 -4.18
N GLY A 23 -9.67 9.26 -3.38
CA GLY A 23 -11.09 9.58 -3.43
C GLY A 23 -11.64 10.30 -4.67
N GLY A 24 -12.39 9.58 -5.50
CA GLY A 24 -13.28 10.16 -6.50
C GLY A 24 -12.79 10.03 -7.94
N LEU A 25 -13.67 9.52 -8.79
CA LEU A 25 -13.60 9.62 -10.24
C LEU A 25 -13.62 11.10 -10.66
N PHE A 26 -12.45 11.71 -10.82
CA PHE A 26 -12.32 13.03 -11.44
C PHE A 26 -11.62 12.91 -12.78
N THR A 27 -12.37 12.97 -13.85
CA THR A 27 -11.87 13.35 -15.18
C THR A 27 -11.63 14.86 -15.19
N ALA A 28 -10.55 15.32 -14.59
CA ALA A 28 -10.12 16.70 -14.75
C ALA A 28 -8.66 16.69 -15.20
N ARG A 29 -8.42 16.93 -16.49
CA ARG A 29 -7.13 17.37 -16.98
C ARG A 29 -6.88 18.78 -16.45
N SER A 30 -6.34 18.92 -15.29
CA SER A 30 -5.74 20.14 -14.80
C SER A 30 -4.24 19.91 -14.78
N TYR A 31 -3.57 20.25 -15.87
CA TYR A 31 -2.12 20.42 -15.83
C TYR A 31 -1.86 21.68 -15.01
N ALA A 32 -1.71 21.54 -13.71
CA ALA A 32 -1.20 22.62 -12.89
C ALA A 32 0.19 22.98 -13.42
N ALA A 33 0.42 24.26 -13.70
CA ALA A 33 1.74 24.74 -14.11
C ALA A 33 2.80 24.28 -13.12
N GLU A 34 3.93 23.81 -13.62
CA GLU A 34 5.01 23.34 -12.76
C GLU A 34 5.51 24.51 -11.91
N ILE A 35 5.40 24.37 -10.59
CA ILE A 35 5.91 25.38 -9.66
C ILE A 35 7.41 25.17 -9.53
N THR A 36 8.20 26.21 -9.81
CA THR A 36 9.66 26.13 -9.71
C THR A 36 10.12 25.81 -8.28
N PRO A 37 11.30 25.22 -8.09
CA PRO A 37 11.85 24.96 -6.75
C PRO A 37 11.91 26.22 -5.87
N GLU A 38 12.26 27.38 -6.46
CA GLU A 38 12.33 28.66 -5.75
C GLU A 38 10.95 29.10 -5.26
N LYS A 39 9.92 28.95 -6.12
CA LYS A 39 8.54 29.28 -5.73
C LYS A 39 8.00 28.35 -4.66
N ARG A 40 8.32 27.04 -4.71
CA ARG A 40 7.98 26.11 -3.64
C ARG A 40 8.61 26.50 -2.31
N ARG A 41 9.89 26.87 -2.33
CA ARG A 41 10.62 27.35 -1.14
C ARG A 41 9.97 28.62 -0.59
N GLU A 42 9.69 29.62 -1.43
CA GLU A 42 9.02 30.86 -1.03
C GLU A 42 7.68 30.59 -0.35
N LEU A 43 6.83 29.77 -0.95
CA LEU A 43 5.50 29.45 -0.41
C LEU A 43 5.59 28.72 0.94
N ALA A 44 6.56 27.84 1.08
CA ALA A 44 6.76 27.13 2.33
C ALA A 44 7.26 28.08 3.45
N ASP A 45 8.23 28.90 3.16
CA ASP A 45 8.73 29.87 4.16
C ASP A 45 7.60 30.80 4.60
N LEU A 46 6.76 31.24 3.67
CA LEU A 46 5.55 32.02 3.95
C LEU A 46 4.58 31.29 4.89
N ALA A 47 4.29 30.02 4.63
CA ALA A 47 3.39 29.20 5.46
C ALA A 47 3.95 29.04 6.88
N LEU A 48 5.23 28.66 6.99
CA LEU A 48 5.88 28.42 8.27
C LEU A 48 5.99 29.69 9.12
N ASP A 49 6.31 30.82 8.49
CA ASP A 49 6.38 32.12 9.19
C ASP A 49 5.00 32.59 9.64
N ALA A 50 3.97 32.40 8.79
CA ALA A 50 2.60 32.73 9.16
C ALA A 50 2.10 31.89 10.33
N ALA A 51 2.42 30.58 10.35
CA ALA A 51 2.07 29.68 11.43
C ALA A 51 2.76 30.08 12.75
N ARG A 52 4.08 30.38 12.71
CA ARG A 52 4.83 30.86 13.88
C ARG A 52 4.25 32.17 14.44
N LYS A 53 4.01 33.15 13.57
CA LYS A 53 3.40 34.44 13.96
C LYS A 53 2.00 34.28 14.55
N ALA A 54 1.26 33.26 14.10
CA ALA A 54 -0.03 32.92 14.66
C ALA A 54 0.04 32.12 15.98
N GLY A 55 1.23 31.72 16.43
CA GLY A 55 1.47 31.07 17.73
C GLY A 55 1.62 29.54 17.65
N ALA A 56 1.97 28.97 16.50
CA ALA A 56 2.33 27.58 16.42
C ALA A 56 3.72 27.32 17.04
N SER A 57 3.84 26.28 17.85
CA SER A 57 5.10 25.77 18.37
C SER A 57 5.85 24.91 17.36
N TYR A 58 5.13 24.28 16.43
CA TYR A 58 5.63 23.54 15.29
C TYR A 58 4.69 23.72 14.09
N ALA A 59 5.25 23.75 12.91
CA ALA A 59 4.50 23.69 11.67
C ALA A 59 5.28 22.95 10.59
N ASP A 60 4.55 22.27 9.72
CA ASP A 60 5.06 21.75 8.45
C ASP A 60 4.09 22.07 7.30
N ILE A 61 4.64 22.08 6.10
CA ILE A 61 3.88 22.17 4.86
C ILE A 61 4.36 21.10 3.91
N ARG A 62 3.40 20.44 3.23
CA ARG A 62 3.65 19.53 2.11
C ARG A 62 3.01 20.11 0.87
N ILE A 63 3.80 20.26 -0.20
CA ILE A 63 3.32 20.64 -1.53
C ILE A 63 3.51 19.40 -2.40
N ASN A 64 2.41 18.76 -2.81
CA ASN A 64 2.46 17.44 -3.41
C ASN A 64 1.72 17.43 -4.75
N ARG A 65 2.34 16.75 -5.72
CA ARG A 65 1.75 16.38 -6.99
C ARG A 65 1.71 14.86 -7.08
N TYR A 66 0.57 14.32 -7.47
CA TYR A 66 0.37 12.89 -7.69
C TYR A 66 -0.15 12.69 -9.10
N ARG A 67 0.56 11.90 -9.91
CA ARG A 67 0.06 11.42 -11.20
C ARG A 67 -0.17 9.92 -11.12
N SER A 68 -1.34 9.47 -11.55
CA SER A 68 -1.72 8.06 -11.56
C SER A 68 -2.25 7.70 -12.94
N GLN A 69 -1.82 6.55 -13.44
CA GLN A 69 -2.33 5.99 -14.67
C GLN A 69 -2.69 4.52 -14.45
N ILE A 70 -3.88 4.13 -14.89
CA ILE A 70 -4.36 2.76 -14.90
C ILE A 70 -4.70 2.40 -16.33
N VAL A 71 -4.13 1.30 -16.80
CA VAL A 71 -4.39 0.73 -18.13
C VAL A 71 -4.90 -0.68 -17.93
N THR A 72 -6.07 -0.98 -18.46
CA THR A 72 -6.66 -2.32 -18.39
C THR A 72 -7.08 -2.82 -19.75
N MET A 73 -7.10 -4.14 -19.91
CA MET A 73 -7.63 -4.82 -21.07
C MET A 73 -8.49 -6.01 -20.64
N ARG A 74 -9.77 -5.98 -20.96
CA ARG A 74 -10.67 -7.11 -20.75
C ARG A 74 -10.83 -7.87 -22.04
N SER A 75 -10.43 -9.15 -22.06
CA SER A 75 -10.60 -10.07 -23.16
C SER A 75 -11.67 -11.09 -22.83
N GLN A 76 -12.77 -11.11 -23.58
CA GLN A 76 -13.92 -11.97 -23.32
C GLN A 76 -14.46 -12.56 -24.61
N THR A 77 -14.82 -13.84 -24.59
CA THR A 77 -15.54 -14.44 -25.71
C THR A 77 -17.01 -13.99 -25.70
N ASP A 78 -17.45 -13.41 -26.79
CA ASP A 78 -18.89 -13.14 -27.04
C ASP A 78 -19.64 -14.45 -27.14
N ARG A 79 -20.68 -14.62 -26.34
CA ARG A 79 -21.44 -15.90 -26.29
C ARG A 79 -22.29 -16.17 -27.55
N ALA A 80 -22.73 -15.12 -28.21
CA ALA A 80 -23.60 -15.25 -29.39
C ALA A 80 -22.77 -15.53 -30.66
N THR A 81 -21.62 -14.91 -30.80
CA THR A 81 -20.81 -14.96 -32.01
C THR A 81 -19.59 -15.86 -31.92
N GLY A 82 -19.18 -16.24 -30.69
CA GLY A 82 -17.93 -16.97 -30.42
C GLY A 82 -16.66 -16.13 -30.63
N LYS A 83 -16.79 -14.87 -31.03
CA LYS A 83 -15.64 -13.98 -31.29
C LYS A 83 -15.02 -13.43 -30.00
N LEU A 84 -13.70 -13.26 -30.03
CA LEU A 84 -12.99 -12.55 -28.97
C LEU A 84 -13.30 -11.06 -29.06
N ASN A 85 -13.82 -10.52 -27.96
CA ASN A 85 -14.03 -9.10 -27.78
C ASN A 85 -12.99 -8.59 -26.77
N GLN A 86 -12.30 -7.50 -27.08
CA GLN A 86 -11.28 -6.87 -26.25
C GLN A 86 -11.63 -5.42 -25.99
N VAL A 87 -11.82 -5.09 -24.72
CA VAL A 87 -12.25 -3.77 -24.28
C VAL A 87 -11.14 -3.13 -23.44
N PRO A 88 -10.47 -2.10 -23.99
CA PRO A 88 -9.51 -1.31 -23.22
C PRO A 88 -10.21 -0.32 -22.29
N THR A 89 -9.57 -0.02 -21.16
CA THR A 89 -9.92 1.12 -20.33
C THR A 89 -8.66 1.80 -19.88
N VAL A 90 -8.65 3.13 -19.95
CA VAL A 90 -7.52 3.95 -19.50
C VAL A 90 -8.04 5.06 -18.59
N ALA A 91 -7.46 5.16 -17.42
CA ALA A 91 -7.61 6.31 -16.54
C ALA A 91 -6.23 6.93 -16.34
N ASP A 92 -6.09 8.23 -16.62
CA ASP A 92 -4.87 9.01 -16.38
C ASP A 92 -5.30 10.31 -15.72
N GLY A 93 -4.75 10.60 -14.56
CA GLY A 93 -5.15 11.76 -13.78
C GLY A 93 -4.02 12.29 -12.91
N GLU A 94 -4.13 13.58 -12.60
CA GLU A 94 -3.19 14.29 -11.76
C GLU A 94 -3.93 15.06 -10.67
N THR A 95 -3.37 15.09 -9.47
CA THR A 95 -3.80 15.98 -8.39
C THR A 95 -2.61 16.78 -7.88
N PHE A 96 -2.85 18.04 -7.55
CA PHE A 96 -1.83 18.95 -7.08
C PHE A 96 -2.42 19.88 -6.01
N GLY A 97 -1.65 20.15 -4.96
CA GLY A 97 -2.05 21.03 -3.88
C GLY A 97 -1.06 21.02 -2.73
N PHE A 98 -1.46 21.63 -1.62
CA PHE A 98 -0.65 21.66 -0.41
C PHE A 98 -1.51 21.42 0.83
N GLY A 99 -0.85 20.97 1.90
CA GLY A 99 -1.41 20.88 3.23
C GLY A 99 -0.45 21.46 4.26
N VAL A 100 -0.98 22.24 5.18
CA VAL A 100 -0.25 22.82 6.32
C VAL A 100 -0.74 22.16 7.59
N ARG A 101 0.17 21.58 8.36
CA ARG A 101 -0.08 21.01 9.68
C ARG A 101 0.62 21.86 10.74
N THR A 102 -0.06 22.14 11.83
CA THR A 102 0.46 23.00 12.90
C THR A 102 0.20 22.41 14.28
N LEU A 103 1.13 22.63 15.19
CA LEU A 103 0.98 22.32 16.61
C LEU A 103 0.87 23.64 17.39
N ALA A 104 -0.26 23.88 18.03
CA ALA A 104 -0.47 25.06 18.88
C ALA A 104 -1.27 24.69 20.14
N GLY A 105 -0.84 25.18 21.29
CA GLY A 105 -1.44 24.81 22.56
C GLY A 105 -1.38 23.31 22.87
N GLY A 106 -0.43 22.57 22.28
CA GLY A 106 -0.27 21.13 22.44
C GLY A 106 -1.29 20.28 21.66
N ALA A 107 -1.96 20.83 20.65
CA ALA A 107 -2.89 20.11 19.80
C ALA A 107 -2.60 20.34 18.32
N TRP A 108 -2.95 19.35 17.48
CA TRP A 108 -2.82 19.43 16.04
C TRP A 108 -3.95 20.21 15.38
N GLY A 109 -3.60 20.96 14.34
CA GLY A 109 -4.51 21.52 13.37
C GLY A 109 -3.98 21.33 11.95
N PHE A 110 -4.88 21.24 10.99
CA PHE A 110 -4.56 20.98 9.60
C PHE A 110 -5.49 21.75 8.67
N ALA A 111 -4.95 22.32 7.61
CA ALA A 111 -5.71 22.91 6.51
C ALA A 111 -5.00 22.66 5.20
N ALA A 112 -5.75 22.44 4.13
CA ALA A 112 -5.22 22.10 2.80
C ALA A 112 -5.98 22.83 1.69
N SER A 113 -5.33 22.99 0.54
CA SER A 113 -5.96 23.56 -0.66
C SER A 113 -5.27 23.06 -1.93
N ASN A 114 -6.05 23.01 -3.02
CA ASN A 114 -5.53 22.82 -4.37
C ASN A 114 -5.20 24.14 -5.09
N VAL A 115 -5.43 25.27 -4.46
CA VAL A 115 -5.09 26.61 -4.98
C VAL A 115 -3.75 27.02 -4.41
N VAL A 116 -2.67 26.82 -5.17
CA VAL A 116 -1.30 27.00 -4.67
C VAL A 116 -0.81 28.43 -4.98
N THR A 117 -1.35 29.41 -4.22
CA THR A 117 -0.98 30.83 -4.27
C THR A 117 -0.48 31.33 -2.91
N ARG A 118 0.15 32.50 -2.89
CA ARG A 118 0.64 33.13 -1.64
C ARG A 118 -0.50 33.40 -0.65
N GLU A 119 -1.61 33.92 -1.15
CA GLU A 119 -2.78 34.30 -0.36
C GLU A 119 -3.40 33.07 0.29
N GLU A 120 -3.55 32.00 -0.48
CA GLU A 120 -4.19 30.77 -0.02
C GLU A 120 -3.29 29.99 0.95
N VAL A 121 -1.98 29.98 0.73
CA VAL A 121 -1.00 29.39 1.67
C VAL A 121 -1.02 30.13 3.02
N LEU A 122 -1.10 31.46 3.00
CA LEU A 122 -1.21 32.26 4.22
C LEU A 122 -2.55 32.02 4.95
N ARG A 123 -3.66 31.91 4.21
CA ARG A 123 -4.97 31.60 4.75
C ARG A 123 -4.97 30.23 5.45
N ALA A 124 -4.50 29.20 4.74
CA ALA A 124 -4.45 27.84 5.25
C ALA A 124 -3.54 27.70 6.49
N ALA A 125 -2.39 28.38 6.50
CA ALA A 125 -1.49 28.35 7.67
C ALA A 125 -2.17 28.95 8.92
N LYS A 126 -2.87 30.08 8.78
CA LYS A 126 -3.63 30.71 9.88
C LYS A 126 -4.79 29.85 10.33
N GLU A 127 -5.53 29.26 9.39
CA GLU A 127 -6.66 28.37 9.65
C GLU A 127 -6.20 27.12 10.43
N ALA A 128 -5.11 26.48 10.00
CA ALA A 128 -4.53 25.33 10.70
C ALA A 128 -4.18 25.67 12.16
N VAL A 129 -3.59 26.85 12.41
CA VAL A 129 -3.31 27.30 13.79
C VAL A 129 -4.61 27.56 14.57
N GLY A 130 -5.62 28.14 13.95
CA GLY A 130 -6.93 28.34 14.55
C GLY A 130 -7.57 27.01 14.98
N ILE A 131 -7.53 26.01 14.10
CA ILE A 131 -8.01 24.64 14.39
C ILE A 131 -7.20 24.01 15.54
N ALA A 132 -5.88 24.15 15.53
CA ALA A 132 -5.03 23.62 16.60
C ALA A 132 -5.39 24.22 17.96
N LYS A 133 -5.57 25.55 18.03
CA LYS A 133 -5.99 26.24 19.25
C LYS A 133 -7.37 25.81 19.73
N ALA A 134 -8.32 25.63 18.83
CA ALA A 134 -9.65 25.12 19.18
C ALA A 134 -9.56 23.70 19.76
N ASN A 135 -8.77 22.82 19.13
CA ASN A 135 -8.57 21.46 19.59
C ASN A 135 -7.81 21.37 20.93
N ALA A 136 -7.06 22.40 21.30
CA ALA A 136 -6.29 22.42 22.54
C ALA A 136 -7.15 22.25 23.80
N SER A 137 -8.41 22.69 23.77
CA SER A 137 -9.34 22.51 24.88
C SER A 137 -9.88 21.08 25.00
N LEU A 138 -9.80 20.28 23.92
CA LEU A 138 -10.37 18.93 23.83
C LEU A 138 -9.34 17.83 24.07
N ARG A 139 -8.04 18.16 24.04
CA ARG A 139 -6.99 17.17 24.22
C ARG A 139 -6.92 16.64 25.64
N ARG A 140 -6.64 15.35 25.77
CA ARG A 140 -6.36 14.72 27.08
C ARG A 140 -4.95 15.05 27.56
N GLU A 141 -3.96 14.95 26.65
CA GLU A 141 -2.56 15.25 26.90
C GLU A 141 -2.00 16.09 25.76
N PRO A 142 -0.99 16.96 26.03
CA PRO A 142 -0.36 17.72 24.98
C PRO A 142 0.49 16.81 24.10
N VAL A 143 0.42 17.02 22.78
CA VAL A 143 1.31 16.37 21.80
C VAL A 143 2.76 16.73 22.09
N ARG A 144 3.62 15.72 22.06
CA ARG A 144 5.08 15.84 22.21
C ARG A 144 5.74 15.18 21.00
N LEU A 145 6.51 15.97 20.25
CA LEU A 145 7.20 15.46 19.07
C LEU A 145 8.57 14.90 19.44
N ALA A 146 8.85 13.67 19.02
CA ALA A 146 10.20 13.14 19.03
C ALA A 146 11.10 14.05 18.18
N PRO A 147 12.36 14.32 18.60
CA PRO A 147 13.28 15.14 17.83
C PRO A 147 13.63 14.49 16.50
N VAL A 148 13.91 15.32 15.50
CA VAL A 148 14.39 14.89 14.20
C VAL A 148 15.54 15.81 13.77
N PRO A 149 16.63 15.28 13.18
CA PRO A 149 17.65 16.09 12.57
C PRO A 149 17.10 16.95 11.43
N LYS A 150 17.69 18.11 11.20
CA LYS A 150 17.43 18.91 10.03
C LYS A 150 17.98 18.21 8.79
N TYR A 151 17.14 18.07 7.76
CA TYR A 151 17.54 17.54 6.47
C TYR A 151 17.27 18.56 5.34
N GLU A 152 18.22 18.65 4.43
CA GLU A 152 18.07 19.30 3.15
C GLU A 152 18.51 18.28 2.08
N ASP A 153 17.55 17.55 1.51
CA ASP A 153 17.84 16.36 0.73
C ASP A 153 16.81 16.11 -0.37
N VAL A 154 17.22 15.35 -1.38
CA VAL A 154 16.39 14.92 -2.50
C VAL A 154 16.46 13.41 -2.63
N TYR A 155 15.32 12.75 -2.49
CA TYR A 155 15.18 11.32 -2.73
C TYR A 155 14.49 11.05 -4.08
N ARG A 156 14.99 10.09 -4.82
CA ARG A 156 14.34 9.56 -6.03
C ARG A 156 14.33 8.05 -6.01
N THR A 157 13.16 7.45 -6.28
CA THR A 157 13.11 6.01 -6.56
C THR A 157 14.05 5.69 -7.72
N PRO A 158 15.00 4.76 -7.57
CA PRO A 158 15.78 4.29 -8.70
C PRO A 158 14.87 3.60 -9.72
N ILE A 159 14.81 4.12 -10.93
CA ILE A 159 14.08 3.55 -12.05
C ILE A 159 14.98 3.44 -13.27
N ALA A 160 14.81 2.37 -14.05
CA ALA A 160 15.50 2.23 -15.34
C ALA A 160 14.68 2.84 -16.49
N LYS A 161 13.34 2.80 -16.39
CA LYS A 161 12.43 3.28 -17.43
C LYS A 161 11.24 3.97 -16.79
N ASP A 162 11.07 5.27 -17.09
CA ASP A 162 9.92 6.01 -16.57
C ASP A 162 8.60 5.40 -17.09
N PRO A 163 7.70 4.96 -16.22
CA PRO A 163 6.46 4.32 -16.65
C PRO A 163 5.51 5.29 -17.38
N PHE A 164 5.65 6.60 -17.21
CA PHE A 164 4.84 7.59 -17.91
C PHE A 164 5.37 7.95 -19.30
N ASP A 165 6.62 7.63 -19.61
CA ASP A 165 7.21 7.77 -20.94
C ASP A 165 6.87 6.61 -21.87
N VAL A 166 6.40 5.48 -21.32
CA VAL A 166 5.94 4.35 -22.12
C VAL A 166 4.56 4.66 -22.72
N PRO A 167 4.41 4.61 -24.06
CA PRO A 167 3.14 4.91 -24.71
C PRO A 167 2.00 4.00 -24.21
N ILE A 168 0.82 4.56 -24.02
CA ILE A 168 -0.38 3.82 -23.61
C ILE A 168 -0.68 2.68 -24.59
N GLY A 169 -0.44 2.90 -25.91
CA GLY A 169 -0.62 1.89 -26.94
C GLY A 169 0.24 0.64 -26.72
N GLU A 170 1.49 0.77 -26.28
CA GLU A 170 2.36 -0.35 -25.96
C GLU A 170 1.86 -1.14 -24.75
N LYS A 171 1.39 -0.45 -23.70
CA LYS A 171 0.78 -1.08 -22.52
C LYS A 171 -0.48 -1.86 -22.90
N LEU A 172 -1.35 -1.26 -23.72
CA LEU A 172 -2.56 -1.89 -24.21
C LEU A 172 -2.24 -3.09 -25.09
N ASP A 173 -1.23 -3.02 -25.97
CA ASP A 173 -0.83 -4.15 -26.81
C ASP A 173 -0.28 -5.31 -25.99
N LEU A 174 0.54 -5.05 -24.98
CA LEU A 174 1.00 -6.08 -24.04
C LEU A 174 -0.19 -6.80 -23.39
N LEU A 175 -1.13 -6.04 -22.82
CA LEU A 175 -2.30 -6.61 -22.14
C LEU A 175 -3.25 -7.34 -23.11
N ARG A 176 -3.39 -6.83 -24.33
CA ARG A 176 -4.17 -7.44 -25.41
C ARG A 176 -3.61 -8.83 -25.77
N ARG A 177 -2.30 -8.92 -26.04
CA ARG A 177 -1.62 -10.17 -26.38
C ARG A 177 -1.67 -11.18 -25.22
N ALA A 178 -1.44 -10.72 -23.98
CA ALA A 178 -1.57 -11.57 -22.80
C ALA A 178 -3.00 -12.10 -22.65
N GLY A 179 -4.02 -11.27 -22.89
CA GLY A 179 -5.42 -11.69 -22.91
C GLY A 179 -5.71 -12.73 -23.98
N GLU A 180 -5.19 -12.56 -25.20
CA GLU A 180 -5.31 -13.52 -26.29
C GLU A 180 -4.68 -14.87 -25.94
N GLU A 181 -3.46 -14.84 -25.34
CA GLU A 181 -2.76 -16.07 -24.97
C GLU A 181 -3.51 -16.86 -23.90
N ALA A 182 -4.03 -16.20 -22.86
CA ALA A 182 -4.87 -16.86 -21.86
C ALA A 182 -6.16 -17.43 -22.46
N LYS A 183 -6.75 -16.75 -23.44
CA LYS A 183 -7.98 -17.16 -24.12
C LYS A 183 -7.79 -18.36 -25.05
N LYS A 184 -6.56 -18.73 -25.43
CA LYS A 184 -6.28 -19.98 -26.16
C LYS A 184 -6.55 -21.22 -25.32
N VAL A 185 -6.61 -21.08 -23.98
CA VAL A 185 -6.92 -22.21 -23.08
C VAL A 185 -8.42 -22.48 -23.10
N PRO A 186 -8.86 -23.69 -23.52
CA PRO A 186 -10.26 -24.05 -23.53
C PRO A 186 -10.90 -23.97 -22.14
N GLY A 187 -12.06 -23.31 -22.04
CA GLY A 187 -12.74 -23.09 -20.73
C GLY A 187 -12.47 -21.73 -20.11
N VAL A 188 -11.46 -20.98 -20.53
CA VAL A 188 -11.25 -19.60 -20.09
C VAL A 188 -12.30 -18.70 -20.74
N PHE A 189 -13.15 -18.11 -19.93
CA PHE A 189 -14.21 -17.22 -20.37
C PHE A 189 -13.76 -15.76 -20.50
N THR A 190 -13.05 -15.26 -19.48
CA THR A 190 -12.48 -13.90 -19.51
C THR A 190 -11.00 -13.93 -19.10
N ALA A 191 -10.23 -12.99 -19.66
CA ALA A 191 -8.89 -12.65 -19.20
C ALA A 191 -8.80 -11.13 -19.06
N ASN A 192 -8.36 -10.66 -17.90
CA ASN A 192 -8.23 -9.25 -17.59
C ASN A 192 -6.77 -8.93 -17.29
N GLY A 193 -6.17 -8.03 -18.05
CA GLY A 193 -4.85 -7.48 -17.78
C GLY A 193 -4.97 -6.10 -17.16
N PHE A 194 -4.02 -5.75 -16.27
CA PHE A 194 -4.02 -4.51 -15.53
C PHE A 194 -2.58 -4.04 -15.29
N ILE A 195 -2.34 -2.75 -15.52
CA ILE A 195 -1.12 -2.06 -15.12
C ILE A 195 -1.55 -0.76 -14.44
N ALA A 196 -1.25 -0.62 -13.15
CA ALA A 196 -1.37 0.63 -12.44
C ALA A 196 -0.01 1.20 -12.13
N GLN A 197 0.15 2.49 -12.31
CA GLN A 197 1.36 3.22 -12.01
C GLN A 197 1.03 4.57 -11.39
N ARG A 198 1.87 5.01 -10.47
CA ARG A 198 1.76 6.29 -9.78
C ARG A 198 3.14 6.89 -9.58
N VAL A 199 3.24 8.20 -9.69
CA VAL A 199 4.38 8.98 -9.20
C VAL A 199 3.88 10.02 -8.20
N GLU A 200 4.57 10.11 -7.08
CA GLU A 200 4.37 11.11 -6.04
C GLU A 200 5.56 12.05 -6.03
N HIS A 201 5.34 13.29 -6.45
CA HIS A 201 6.29 14.38 -6.22
C HIS A 201 5.89 15.06 -4.92
N ARG A 202 6.66 14.80 -3.86
CA ARG A 202 6.40 15.32 -2.52
C ARG A 202 7.49 16.31 -2.14
N TRP A 203 7.09 17.49 -1.75
CA TRP A 203 7.99 18.47 -1.20
C TRP A 203 7.52 18.83 0.22
N PHE A 204 8.42 18.69 1.18
CA PHE A 204 8.18 18.87 2.61
C PHE A 204 9.07 19.98 3.16
N ALA A 205 8.51 20.84 4.02
CA ALA A 205 9.26 21.79 4.81
C ALA A 205 8.69 21.91 6.22
N SER A 206 9.54 22.10 7.21
CA SER A 206 9.12 22.24 8.60
C SER A 206 9.83 23.39 9.34
N THR A 207 9.24 23.78 10.46
CA THR A 207 9.87 24.74 11.40
C THR A 207 11.10 24.20 12.09
N ASP A 208 11.34 22.88 12.08
CA ASP A 208 12.60 22.25 12.51
C ASP A 208 13.74 22.51 11.52
N GLY A 209 13.42 23.11 10.37
CA GLY A 209 14.38 23.54 9.35
C GLY A 209 14.58 22.57 8.21
N SER A 210 13.91 21.43 8.19
CA SER A 210 14.00 20.46 7.08
C SER A 210 13.38 21.00 5.80
N ARG A 211 14.00 20.62 4.66
CA ARG A 211 13.56 20.87 3.28
C ARG A 211 13.84 19.61 2.48
N ILE A 212 12.81 18.83 2.16
CA ILE A 212 12.94 17.49 1.59
C ILE A 212 12.11 17.41 0.32
N GLU A 213 12.71 16.94 -0.77
CA GLU A 213 12.02 16.64 -2.01
C GLU A 213 12.08 15.14 -2.26
N GLN A 214 10.97 14.54 -2.69
CA GLN A 214 10.93 13.12 -3.00
C GLN A 214 10.13 12.86 -4.28
N HIS A 215 10.68 11.97 -5.13
CA HIS A 215 10.01 11.45 -6.32
C HIS A 215 9.86 9.93 -6.13
N VAL A 216 8.67 9.50 -5.78
CA VAL A 216 8.39 8.10 -5.46
C VAL A 216 7.53 7.48 -6.53
N TYR A 217 8.08 6.52 -7.28
CA TYR A 217 7.36 5.77 -8.30
C TYR A 217 6.85 4.47 -7.72
N GLN A 218 5.62 4.11 -8.08
CA GLN A 218 4.98 2.86 -7.68
C GLN A 218 4.32 2.22 -8.90
N ILE A 219 4.46 0.89 -9.05
CA ILE A 219 3.90 0.17 -10.18
C ILE A 219 3.37 -1.20 -9.75
N ALA A 220 2.26 -1.61 -10.35
CA ALA A 220 1.56 -2.85 -10.05
C ALA A 220 1.01 -3.47 -11.33
N PRO A 221 1.69 -4.44 -11.93
CA PRO A 221 1.15 -5.28 -13.01
C PRO A 221 0.31 -6.43 -12.44
N GLU A 222 -0.74 -6.82 -13.16
CA GLU A 222 -1.60 -7.95 -12.77
C GLU A 222 -2.27 -8.56 -13.98
N MET A 223 -2.58 -9.86 -13.91
CA MET A 223 -3.42 -10.56 -14.87
C MET A 223 -4.31 -11.58 -14.17
N THR A 224 -5.59 -11.62 -14.52
CA THR A 224 -6.58 -12.58 -14.01
C THR A 224 -7.23 -13.33 -15.17
N ALA A 225 -7.23 -14.65 -15.13
CA ALA A 225 -8.03 -15.50 -15.98
C ALA A 225 -9.21 -16.09 -15.19
N THR A 226 -10.39 -16.09 -15.81
CA THR A 226 -11.60 -16.70 -15.23
C THR A 226 -12.10 -17.79 -16.15
N ALA A 227 -12.19 -19.00 -15.63
CA ALA A 227 -12.77 -20.16 -16.28
C ALA A 227 -14.21 -20.37 -15.81
N VAL A 228 -15.06 -20.85 -16.72
CA VAL A 228 -16.48 -21.09 -16.45
C VAL A 228 -16.87 -22.46 -17.02
N GLU A 229 -17.45 -23.30 -16.17
CA GLU A 229 -18.09 -24.54 -16.57
C GLU A 229 -19.58 -24.29 -16.90
N GLN A 230 -20.15 -25.05 -17.87
CA GLN A 230 -21.52 -24.83 -18.37
C GLN A 230 -22.51 -24.47 -17.25
N GLY A 231 -22.83 -23.18 -17.19
CA GLY A 231 -23.96 -22.61 -16.49
C GLY A 231 -23.76 -22.11 -15.06
N ARG A 232 -22.80 -22.53 -14.23
CA ARG A 232 -22.83 -22.18 -12.82
C ARG A 232 -21.51 -22.11 -12.02
N LYS A 233 -20.49 -22.87 -12.36
CA LYS A 233 -19.20 -22.79 -11.64
C LYS A 233 -18.26 -21.84 -12.37
N GLN A 234 -17.68 -20.91 -11.63
CA GLN A 234 -16.59 -20.10 -12.14
C GLN A 234 -15.44 -20.13 -11.15
N LYS A 235 -14.23 -20.15 -11.65
CA LYS A 235 -13.00 -20.02 -10.88
C LYS A 235 -12.08 -19.05 -11.59
N SER A 236 -11.45 -18.21 -10.79
CA SER A 236 -10.45 -17.27 -11.27
C SER A 236 -9.09 -17.65 -10.75
N ARG A 237 -8.09 -17.28 -11.50
CA ARG A 237 -6.70 -17.34 -11.11
C ARG A 237 -6.04 -16.01 -11.43
N THR A 238 -5.41 -15.40 -10.44
CA THR A 238 -4.75 -14.11 -10.57
C THR A 238 -3.23 -14.27 -10.46
N TYR A 239 -2.52 -13.83 -11.46
CA TYR A 239 -1.09 -13.60 -11.39
C TYR A 239 -0.85 -12.15 -10.99
N ARG A 240 -0.35 -11.95 -9.78
CA ARG A 240 -0.11 -10.63 -9.20
C ARG A 240 1.30 -10.60 -8.65
N PRO A 241 2.30 -10.19 -9.43
CA PRO A 241 3.60 -9.84 -8.89
C PRO A 241 3.46 -8.77 -7.80
N HIS A 242 4.41 -8.70 -6.87
CA HIS A 242 4.35 -7.68 -5.85
C HIS A 242 4.33 -6.28 -6.48
N SER A 243 3.44 -5.41 -5.98
CA SER A 243 3.52 -3.98 -6.27
C SER A 243 4.79 -3.42 -5.64
N VAL A 244 5.53 -2.62 -6.39
CA VAL A 244 6.87 -2.18 -6.01
C VAL A 244 7.09 -0.69 -6.28
N THR A 245 8.07 -0.11 -5.58
CA THR A 245 8.66 1.17 -5.99
C THR A 245 9.73 0.91 -7.04
N ALA A 246 9.37 1.07 -8.30
CA ALA A 246 10.22 0.85 -9.47
C ALA A 246 9.66 1.59 -10.68
N GLY A 247 10.38 1.55 -11.80
CA GLY A 247 9.90 2.00 -13.12
C GLY A 247 9.22 0.87 -13.91
N TYR A 248 9.03 1.11 -15.20
CA TYR A 248 8.33 0.17 -16.09
C TYR A 248 9.07 -1.17 -16.26
N GLU A 249 10.36 -1.22 -15.97
CA GLU A 249 11.15 -2.46 -15.92
C GLU A 249 10.53 -3.53 -14.99
N ALA A 250 9.72 -3.13 -14.00
CA ALA A 250 8.99 -4.08 -13.16
C ALA A 250 7.86 -4.78 -13.91
N VAL A 251 7.20 -4.10 -14.86
CA VAL A 251 6.20 -4.71 -15.75
C VAL A 251 6.86 -5.69 -16.71
N GLU A 252 8.03 -5.33 -17.24
CA GLU A 252 8.80 -6.20 -18.14
C GLU A 252 9.23 -7.49 -17.42
N ARG A 253 9.76 -7.38 -16.20
CA ARG A 253 10.12 -8.53 -15.35
C ARG A 253 8.93 -9.39 -14.94
N ALA A 254 7.75 -8.80 -14.81
CA ALA A 254 6.52 -9.52 -14.47
C ALA A 254 6.12 -10.54 -15.53
N ASP A 255 6.55 -10.34 -16.77
CA ASP A 255 6.26 -11.21 -17.90
C ASP A 255 4.80 -11.69 -17.94
N LEU A 256 3.87 -10.73 -18.00
CA LEU A 256 2.43 -11.02 -18.05
C LEU A 256 2.08 -11.91 -19.23
N LEU A 257 2.73 -11.72 -20.37
CA LEU A 257 2.49 -12.51 -21.58
C LEU A 257 2.96 -13.96 -21.40
N GLY A 258 4.17 -14.20 -20.90
CA GLY A 258 4.70 -15.55 -20.68
C GLY A 258 3.91 -16.35 -19.64
N ASN A 259 3.31 -15.67 -18.66
CA ASN A 259 2.49 -16.29 -17.62
C ASN A 259 1.03 -16.49 -18.03
N ALA A 260 0.54 -15.87 -19.09
CA ALA A 260 -0.87 -15.77 -19.42
C ALA A 260 -1.53 -17.16 -19.63
N ARG A 261 -0.87 -18.05 -20.38
CA ARG A 261 -1.37 -19.40 -20.64
C ARG A 261 -1.46 -20.24 -19.36
N ARG A 262 -0.40 -20.22 -18.55
CA ARG A 262 -0.36 -20.94 -17.26
C ARG A 262 -1.51 -20.53 -16.34
N ILE A 263 -1.78 -19.23 -16.23
CA ILE A 263 -2.89 -18.71 -15.40
C ILE A 263 -4.24 -19.21 -15.92
N GLY A 264 -4.41 -19.27 -17.23
CA GLY A 264 -5.61 -19.83 -17.85
C GLY A 264 -5.79 -21.31 -17.54
N GLU A 265 -4.73 -22.11 -17.64
CA GLU A 265 -4.72 -23.55 -17.33
C GLU A 265 -5.01 -23.79 -15.83
N GLU A 266 -4.38 -23.03 -14.93
CA GLU A 266 -4.64 -23.08 -13.50
C GLU A 266 -6.10 -22.73 -13.16
N ALA A 267 -6.69 -21.72 -13.79
CA ALA A 267 -8.11 -21.37 -13.60
C ALA A 267 -9.06 -22.51 -14.03
N VAL A 268 -8.77 -23.17 -15.15
CA VAL A 268 -9.55 -24.33 -15.65
C VAL A 268 -9.38 -25.54 -14.73
N ASN A 269 -8.16 -25.83 -14.30
CA ASN A 269 -7.89 -26.93 -13.38
C ASN A 269 -8.61 -26.72 -12.03
N HIS A 270 -8.69 -25.49 -11.57
CA HIS A 270 -9.39 -25.11 -10.33
C HIS A 270 -10.91 -25.40 -10.38
N LEU A 271 -11.55 -25.38 -11.56
CA LEU A 271 -12.94 -25.81 -11.70
C LEU A 271 -13.15 -27.28 -11.33
N LYS A 272 -12.16 -28.14 -11.60
CA LYS A 272 -12.20 -29.59 -11.44
C LYS A 272 -11.62 -30.04 -10.10
N ALA A 273 -10.90 -29.13 -9.41
CA ALA A 273 -10.25 -29.47 -8.17
C ALA A 273 -11.27 -29.83 -7.07
N PRO A 274 -11.00 -30.84 -6.25
CA PRO A 274 -11.80 -31.14 -5.08
C PRO A 274 -11.68 -30.04 -4.03
N SER A 275 -12.63 -29.94 -3.12
CA SER A 275 -12.52 -29.04 -1.98
C SER A 275 -11.46 -29.55 -0.99
N VAL A 276 -10.74 -28.63 -0.40
CA VAL A 276 -9.81 -28.97 0.70
C VAL A 276 -10.59 -29.57 1.86
N THR A 277 -10.13 -30.72 2.37
CA THR A 277 -10.73 -31.34 3.54
C THR A 277 -10.42 -30.55 4.80
N ALA A 278 -11.43 -30.35 5.66
CA ALA A 278 -11.25 -29.71 6.94
C ALA A 278 -10.30 -30.54 7.82
N GLY A 279 -9.51 -29.86 8.64
CA GLY A 279 -8.58 -30.50 9.56
C GLY A 279 -7.30 -29.70 9.77
N LYS A 280 -6.46 -30.19 10.65
CA LYS A 280 -5.11 -29.66 10.87
C LYS A 280 -4.20 -30.14 9.73
N LYS A 281 -3.53 -29.22 9.06
CA LYS A 281 -2.62 -29.51 7.95
C LYS A 281 -1.40 -28.60 8.02
N ASP A 282 -0.30 -29.06 7.48
CA ASP A 282 0.85 -28.19 7.23
C ASP A 282 0.57 -27.26 6.06
N LEU A 283 0.99 -26.01 6.16
CA LEU A 283 0.77 -25.00 5.13
C LEU A 283 2.11 -24.50 4.58
N VAL A 284 2.27 -24.57 3.26
CA VAL A 284 3.36 -23.90 2.56
C VAL A 284 2.77 -22.67 1.85
N LEU A 285 3.15 -21.47 2.30
CA LEU A 285 2.59 -20.22 1.81
C LEU A 285 3.55 -19.56 0.82
N LEU A 286 3.14 -19.43 -0.43
CA LEU A 286 3.90 -18.64 -1.39
C LEU A 286 3.89 -17.15 -1.02
N PRO A 287 4.89 -16.35 -1.44
CA PRO A 287 5.04 -14.95 -1.05
C PRO A 287 3.79 -14.09 -1.30
N THR A 288 3.04 -14.35 -2.35
CA THR A 288 1.81 -13.63 -2.71
C THR A 288 0.68 -13.86 -1.71
N HIS A 289 0.60 -15.04 -1.09
CA HIS A 289 -0.33 -15.34 0.00
C HIS A 289 0.25 -14.90 1.35
N LEU A 290 1.51 -15.22 1.63
CA LEU A 290 2.19 -14.87 2.88
C LEU A 290 2.18 -13.34 3.12
N GLY A 291 2.28 -12.53 2.06
CA GLY A 291 2.21 -11.08 2.16
C GLY A 291 0.92 -10.57 2.79
N LEU A 292 -0.25 -11.17 2.50
CA LEU A 292 -1.52 -10.82 3.17
C LEU A 292 -1.50 -11.23 4.64
N THR A 293 -1.03 -12.43 4.94
CA THR A 293 -0.93 -12.93 6.31
C THR A 293 -0.03 -12.03 7.17
N ILE A 294 1.14 -11.64 6.66
CA ILE A 294 2.05 -10.71 7.35
C ILE A 294 1.38 -9.35 7.55
N HIS A 295 0.74 -8.82 6.50
CA HIS A 295 0.10 -7.51 6.54
C HIS A 295 -0.94 -7.42 7.65
N GLU A 296 -1.83 -8.39 7.75
CA GLU A 296 -2.92 -8.38 8.71
C GLU A 296 -2.49 -8.81 10.12
N SER A 297 -1.66 -9.87 10.23
CA SER A 297 -1.34 -10.46 11.54
C SER A 297 -0.20 -9.75 12.27
N ILE A 298 0.80 -9.26 11.55
CA ILE A 298 1.97 -8.59 12.11
C ILE A 298 1.96 -7.10 11.81
N GLY A 299 1.77 -6.73 10.55
CA GLY A 299 1.83 -5.36 10.12
C GLY A 299 0.87 -4.47 10.91
N HIS A 300 -0.41 -4.71 10.79
CA HIS A 300 -1.43 -3.92 11.49
C HIS A 300 -1.43 -4.09 13.01
N SER A 301 -1.05 -5.26 13.52
CA SER A 301 -1.01 -5.48 14.97
C SER A 301 0.11 -4.72 15.67
N THR A 302 1.12 -4.29 14.93
CA THR A 302 2.28 -3.57 15.45
C THR A 302 2.31 -2.08 15.10
N GLU A 303 1.22 -1.52 14.58
CA GLU A 303 1.00 -0.08 14.47
C GLU A 303 0.63 0.46 15.87
N LEU A 304 1.40 1.40 16.39
CA LEU A 304 1.24 1.86 17.77
C LEU A 304 -0.10 2.58 18.00
N ASP A 305 -0.58 3.35 17.04
CA ASP A 305 -1.89 4.02 17.11
C ASP A 305 -3.05 3.03 17.30
N ARG A 306 -2.97 1.85 16.69
CA ARG A 306 -3.96 0.79 16.87
C ARG A 306 -3.88 0.16 18.26
N ALA A 307 -2.68 -0.07 18.77
CA ALA A 307 -2.48 -0.55 20.12
C ALA A 307 -2.98 0.44 21.18
N LEU A 308 -2.93 1.74 20.88
CA LEU A 308 -3.45 2.82 21.70
C LEU A 308 -4.96 3.08 21.51
N GLY A 309 -5.58 2.43 20.53
CA GLY A 309 -7.00 2.57 20.23
C GLY A 309 -7.36 3.85 19.44
N TYR A 310 -6.41 4.53 18.83
CA TYR A 310 -6.65 5.77 18.07
C TYR A 310 -7.46 5.53 16.79
N GLU A 311 -7.37 4.33 16.23
CA GLU A 311 -8.14 3.93 15.05
C GLU A 311 -9.33 3.00 15.35
N ALA A 312 -9.75 2.86 16.60
CA ALA A 312 -10.75 1.89 17.02
C ALA A 312 -12.09 1.96 16.25
N ASN A 313 -12.51 3.15 15.86
CA ASN A 313 -13.74 3.39 15.08
C ASN A 313 -13.55 3.32 13.56
N TYR A 314 -12.31 3.23 13.08
CA TYR A 314 -11.98 3.25 11.65
C TYR A 314 -11.41 1.92 11.15
N ALA A 315 -10.34 1.46 11.78
CA ALA A 315 -9.57 0.32 11.30
C ALA A 315 -9.29 -0.74 12.40
N GLY A 316 -9.91 -0.60 13.56
CA GLY A 316 -9.81 -1.53 14.69
C GLY A 316 -8.65 -1.22 15.64
N THR A 317 -8.37 -2.17 16.50
CA THR A 317 -7.35 -2.10 17.55
C THR A 317 -6.27 -3.16 17.33
N SER A 318 -5.50 -3.47 18.36
CA SER A 318 -4.49 -4.54 18.33
C SER A 318 -4.53 -5.40 19.59
N PHE A 319 -4.29 -6.70 19.42
CA PHE A 319 -4.02 -7.58 20.54
C PHE A 319 -2.61 -7.40 21.13
N LEU A 320 -1.69 -6.82 20.36
CA LEU A 320 -0.34 -6.47 20.83
C LEU A 320 -0.36 -5.11 21.52
N THR A 321 -0.85 -5.11 22.74
CA THR A 321 -0.92 -3.93 23.62
C THR A 321 0.46 -3.58 24.20
N THR A 322 0.66 -2.36 24.69
CA THR A 322 1.97 -1.84 25.08
C THR A 322 2.62 -2.60 26.25
N ASP A 323 1.83 -3.22 27.14
CA ASP A 323 2.30 -4.06 28.23
C ASP A 323 2.96 -5.38 27.76
N LYS A 324 2.70 -5.77 26.50
CA LYS A 324 3.27 -6.97 25.87
C LYS A 324 4.63 -6.75 25.21
N LEU A 325 5.02 -5.49 25.02
CA LEU A 325 6.29 -5.14 24.40
C LEU A 325 7.48 -5.74 25.18
N GLY A 326 8.36 -6.41 24.47
CA GLY A 326 9.53 -7.10 25.03
C GLY A 326 9.25 -8.44 25.71
N LYS A 327 7.99 -8.89 25.78
CA LYS A 327 7.60 -10.08 26.57
C LYS A 327 6.80 -11.11 25.79
N PHE A 328 5.90 -10.65 24.92
CA PHE A 328 4.93 -11.54 24.25
C PHE A 328 5.60 -12.34 23.14
N ARG A 329 5.42 -13.65 23.18
CA ARG A 329 5.87 -14.57 22.14
C ARG A 329 4.81 -14.69 21.05
N VAL A 330 5.14 -14.19 19.86
CA VAL A 330 4.28 -14.23 18.67
C VAL A 330 4.46 -15.53 17.89
N GLY A 331 5.67 -16.09 17.90
CA GLY A 331 6.00 -17.28 17.12
C GLY A 331 7.20 -18.04 17.67
N SER A 332 7.70 -19.01 16.92
CA SER A 332 8.91 -19.77 17.26
C SER A 332 10.16 -18.89 17.18
N ASP A 333 11.27 -19.39 17.72
CA ASP A 333 12.56 -18.66 17.80
C ASP A 333 13.19 -18.32 16.45
N ILE A 334 12.78 -19.02 15.39
CA ILE A 334 13.25 -18.73 14.03
C ILE A 334 12.54 -17.53 13.38
N VAL A 335 11.45 -17.04 13.98
CA VAL A 335 10.61 -15.99 13.38
C VAL A 335 11.17 -14.63 13.72
N ASN A 336 11.54 -13.86 12.66
CA ASN A 336 11.99 -12.48 12.77
C ASN A 336 11.24 -11.62 11.74
N PHE A 337 10.65 -10.51 12.20
CA PHE A 337 9.99 -9.54 11.33
C PHE A 337 10.60 -8.15 11.51
N ASN A 338 10.79 -7.46 10.39
CA ASN A 338 11.26 -6.09 10.38
C ASN A 338 10.25 -5.16 9.70
N GLY A 339 10.20 -3.92 10.18
CA GLY A 339 9.67 -2.78 9.46
C GLY A 339 10.80 -2.07 8.71
N ASP A 340 10.58 -1.69 7.44
CA ASP A 340 11.65 -1.14 6.63
C ASP A 340 11.12 -0.31 5.45
N ARG A 341 11.39 0.98 5.42
CA ARG A 341 11.11 1.82 4.26
C ARG A 341 12.33 2.06 3.36
N THR A 342 13.44 1.35 3.62
CA THR A 342 14.66 1.43 2.79
C THR A 342 14.83 0.24 1.85
N LYS A 343 14.02 -0.83 2.05
CA LYS A 343 14.09 -2.06 1.26
C LYS A 343 13.75 -1.78 -0.20
N LYS A 344 14.72 -1.96 -1.08
CA LYS A 344 14.58 -1.73 -2.53
C LYS A 344 13.41 -2.54 -3.10
N GLU A 345 12.77 -1.98 -4.11
CA GLU A 345 11.66 -2.60 -4.84
C GLU A 345 10.52 -3.13 -3.93
N SER A 346 10.24 -2.40 -2.86
CA SER A 346 9.09 -2.69 -1.99
C SER A 346 8.14 -1.49 -1.96
N LEU A 347 6.83 -1.71 -1.83
CA LEU A 347 5.80 -0.71 -2.13
C LEU A 347 5.88 0.58 -1.28
N SER A 348 6.35 0.47 -0.01
CA SER A 348 6.40 1.60 0.93
C SER A 348 7.78 2.26 1.02
N THR A 349 8.69 1.95 0.09
CA THR A 349 10.06 2.48 0.11
C THR A 349 10.09 3.96 -0.26
N CYS A 350 10.76 4.75 0.59
CA CYS A 350 10.98 6.19 0.38
C CYS A 350 12.18 6.65 1.22
N GLY A 351 12.67 7.87 0.98
CA GLY A 351 13.78 8.45 1.73
C GLY A 351 13.38 8.97 3.10
N TYR A 352 12.19 9.58 3.19
CA TYR A 352 11.66 10.23 4.38
C TYR A 352 10.15 9.98 4.50
N ASP A 353 9.67 9.92 5.73
CA ASP A 353 8.23 9.92 6.01
C ASP A 353 7.63 11.35 5.96
N ASP A 354 6.34 11.48 6.19
CA ASP A 354 5.64 12.78 6.14
C ASP A 354 5.76 13.60 7.46
N ASP A 355 6.54 13.12 8.42
CA ASP A 355 7.06 13.88 9.57
C ASP A 355 8.48 14.42 9.34
N GLY A 356 9.08 14.16 8.17
CA GLY A 356 10.46 14.51 7.84
C GLY A 356 11.50 13.60 8.49
N VAL A 357 11.12 12.43 8.97
CA VAL A 357 12.00 11.42 9.57
C VAL A 357 12.66 10.61 8.47
N LYS A 358 13.99 10.50 8.50
CA LYS A 358 14.72 9.64 7.57
C LYS A 358 14.36 8.18 7.83
N THR A 359 13.97 7.47 6.76
CA THR A 359 13.52 6.09 6.87
C THR A 359 14.65 5.13 7.24
N ARG A 360 14.29 4.03 7.90
CA ARG A 360 15.23 3.03 8.40
C ARG A 360 14.57 1.65 8.47
N GLN A 361 15.40 0.64 8.65
CA GLN A 361 14.98 -0.69 9.09
C GLN A 361 14.96 -0.76 10.61
N PHE A 362 13.99 -1.45 11.19
CA PHE A 362 13.88 -1.69 12.63
C PHE A 362 13.21 -3.04 12.91
N PRO A 363 13.59 -3.73 14.00
CA PRO A 363 12.98 -5.00 14.36
C PRO A 363 11.58 -4.81 14.95
N ILE A 364 10.66 -5.65 14.56
CA ILE A 364 9.29 -5.75 15.10
C ILE A 364 9.17 -7.01 15.95
N ILE A 365 9.55 -8.17 15.38
CA ILE A 365 9.63 -9.44 16.09
C ILE A 365 11.08 -9.92 15.97
N LYS A 366 11.67 -10.34 17.10
CA LYS A 366 13.02 -10.91 17.15
C LYS A 366 13.00 -12.21 17.90
N SER A 367 13.46 -13.29 17.28
CA SER A 367 13.43 -14.65 17.84
C SER A 367 12.06 -15.00 18.46
N GLY A 368 11.00 -14.68 17.70
CA GLY A 368 9.61 -14.92 18.09
C GLY A 368 9.04 -13.95 19.13
N ILE A 369 9.83 -13.05 19.69
CA ILE A 369 9.38 -12.07 20.72
C ILE A 369 9.03 -10.74 20.07
N PHE A 370 7.92 -10.16 20.47
CA PHE A 370 7.50 -8.82 20.07
C PHE A 370 8.39 -7.76 20.74
N VAL A 371 9.19 -7.01 19.94
CA VAL A 371 10.22 -6.09 20.45
C VAL A 371 10.06 -4.65 19.97
N GLY A 372 9.18 -4.35 19.02
CA GLY A 372 9.06 -3.01 18.50
C GLY A 372 7.74 -2.71 17.81
N TYR A 373 7.34 -1.45 17.89
CA TYR A 373 6.21 -0.88 17.16
C TYR A 373 6.66 -0.05 15.96
N GLN A 374 5.77 0.08 15.00
CA GLN A 374 5.78 1.13 13.99
C GLN A 374 5.31 2.42 14.66
N THR A 375 6.09 3.50 14.59
CA THR A 375 5.80 4.75 15.30
C THR A 375 5.98 5.98 14.43
N ILE A 376 5.28 7.05 14.80
CA ILE A 376 5.43 8.41 14.30
C ILE A 376 5.93 9.34 15.40
N ARG A 377 6.27 10.59 15.07
CA ARG A 377 6.93 11.51 16.00
C ARG A 377 6.14 11.81 17.27
N ASP A 378 4.82 11.91 17.19
CA ASP A 378 3.96 12.25 18.32
C ASP A 378 3.57 11.05 19.20
N GLN A 379 3.98 9.84 18.81
CA GLN A 379 3.66 8.60 19.53
C GLN A 379 4.89 7.93 20.17
N ALA A 380 6.08 8.13 19.64
CA ALA A 380 7.29 7.44 20.07
C ALA A 380 7.53 7.52 21.58
N HIS A 381 7.29 8.67 22.20
CA HIS A 381 7.45 8.88 23.64
C HIS A 381 6.49 8.04 24.52
N LEU A 382 5.34 7.64 24.00
CA LEU A 382 4.33 6.85 24.74
C LEU A 382 4.80 5.43 25.09
N ILE A 383 5.83 4.95 24.38
CA ILE A 383 6.49 3.67 24.69
C ILE A 383 7.96 3.84 25.06
N GLY A 384 8.34 5.05 25.48
CA GLY A 384 9.71 5.37 25.93
C GLY A 384 10.75 5.44 24.81
N GLN A 385 10.34 5.47 23.54
CA GLN A 385 11.25 5.67 22.40
C GLN A 385 11.64 7.15 22.26
N LYS A 386 12.93 7.40 22.03
CA LYS A 386 13.46 8.75 21.82
C LYS A 386 13.24 9.26 20.39
N GLU A 387 13.07 8.37 19.44
CA GLU A 387 12.96 8.66 18.01
C GLU A 387 11.79 7.90 17.37
N SER A 388 11.19 8.49 16.35
CA SER A 388 10.21 7.84 15.49
C SER A 388 10.85 6.78 14.59
N MET A 389 10.10 5.74 14.25
CA MET A 389 10.50 4.74 13.26
C MET A 389 10.22 5.16 11.81
N GLY A 390 9.75 6.39 11.58
CA GLY A 390 9.54 6.93 10.24
C GLY A 390 8.32 6.32 9.53
N CYS A 391 7.21 6.17 10.25
CA CYS A 391 6.02 5.51 9.72
C CYS A 391 4.85 6.47 9.44
N CYS A 392 5.09 7.78 9.37
CA CYS A 392 4.08 8.77 9.03
C CYS A 392 3.85 8.84 7.51
N TYR A 393 2.59 8.87 7.09
CA TYR A 393 2.24 9.00 5.69
C TYR A 393 0.86 9.61 5.50
N ALA A 394 0.72 10.37 4.42
CA ALA A 394 -0.56 10.85 3.90
C ALA A 394 -0.67 10.53 2.40
N ASP A 395 -1.79 10.00 1.98
CA ASP A 395 -2.06 9.58 0.61
C ASP A 395 -2.41 10.72 -0.35
N SER A 396 -2.56 11.93 0.19
CA SER A 396 -2.94 13.15 -0.53
C SER A 396 -2.37 14.39 0.16
N TYR A 397 -2.24 15.48 -0.58
CA TYR A 397 -1.94 16.78 0.00
C TYR A 397 -3.03 17.25 0.98
N ALA A 398 -4.26 16.79 0.78
CA ALA A 398 -5.44 17.16 1.58
C ALA A 398 -5.68 16.23 2.78
N SER A 399 -4.88 15.17 2.94
CA SER A 399 -4.99 14.23 4.05
C SER A 399 -4.07 14.61 5.20
N VAL A 400 -4.57 14.47 6.43
CA VAL A 400 -3.75 14.58 7.64
C VAL A 400 -2.74 13.43 7.67
N PRO A 401 -1.43 13.68 7.84
CA PRO A 401 -0.47 12.60 8.03
C PRO A 401 -0.72 11.86 9.35
N PHE A 402 -0.64 10.56 9.30
CA PHE A 402 -0.80 9.68 10.46
C PHE A 402 0.01 8.39 10.30
N GLN A 403 -0.04 7.51 11.30
CA GLN A 403 0.65 6.22 11.27
C GLN A 403 0.21 5.38 10.09
N ARG A 404 1.17 4.91 9.29
CA ARG A 404 0.93 3.95 8.21
C ARG A 404 2.04 2.90 8.16
N MET A 405 1.67 1.71 7.72
CA MET A 405 2.56 0.55 7.66
C MET A 405 3.74 0.79 6.72
N PRO A 406 5.00 0.55 7.16
CA PRO A 406 6.15 0.41 6.27
C PRO A 406 6.09 -0.91 5.49
N ASN A 407 7.14 -1.26 4.74
CA ASN A 407 7.29 -2.64 4.31
C ASN A 407 7.56 -3.50 5.54
N VAL A 408 6.67 -4.44 5.83
CA VAL A 408 6.84 -5.42 6.90
C VAL A 408 7.18 -6.76 6.26
N TRP A 409 8.31 -7.33 6.61
CA TRP A 409 8.82 -8.54 5.97
C TRP A 409 9.39 -9.53 6.97
N LEU A 410 9.21 -10.83 6.66
CA LEU A 410 9.79 -11.95 7.37
C LEU A 410 11.22 -12.15 6.90
N GLU A 411 12.18 -12.23 7.82
CA GLU A 411 13.56 -12.55 7.48
C GLU A 411 13.67 -13.97 6.90
N PRO A 412 14.48 -14.15 5.84
CA PRO A 412 14.72 -15.49 5.31
C PRO A 412 15.47 -16.36 6.32
N GLY A 413 15.27 -17.66 6.23
CA GLY A 413 16.05 -18.62 7.00
C GLY A 413 17.55 -18.55 6.71
N LYS A 414 18.38 -19.04 7.63
CA LYS A 414 19.84 -19.01 7.49
C LYS A 414 20.38 -19.90 6.36
N ALA A 415 19.69 -21.00 6.09
CA ALA A 415 20.03 -21.90 4.98
C ALA A 415 19.31 -21.46 3.69
N ALA A 416 19.99 -21.56 2.56
CA ALA A 416 19.34 -21.44 1.26
C ALA A 416 18.38 -22.61 1.08
N THR A 417 17.08 -22.33 1.18
CA THR A 417 16.01 -23.33 1.12
C THR A 417 15.17 -23.05 -0.13
N THR A 418 15.01 -24.03 -0.97
CA THR A 418 14.15 -23.96 -2.15
C THR A 418 12.70 -24.31 -1.79
N LEU A 419 11.75 -24.03 -2.70
CA LEU A 419 10.38 -24.49 -2.54
C LEU A 419 10.33 -26.04 -2.48
N ALA A 420 11.12 -26.73 -3.27
CA ALA A 420 11.19 -28.20 -3.25
C ALA A 420 11.65 -28.73 -1.88
N ASP A 421 12.62 -28.07 -1.25
CA ASP A 421 13.09 -28.44 0.09
C ASP A 421 11.99 -28.27 1.14
N LEU A 422 11.24 -27.15 1.06
CA LEU A 422 10.09 -26.93 1.96
C LEU A 422 9.01 -27.97 1.77
N LEU A 423 8.68 -28.32 0.53
CA LEU A 423 7.66 -29.33 0.22
C LEU A 423 8.07 -30.71 0.70
N SER A 424 9.36 -31.09 0.53
CA SER A 424 9.85 -32.43 0.90
C SER A 424 9.67 -32.78 2.38
N GLY A 425 9.59 -31.77 3.26
CA GLY A 425 9.34 -31.94 4.70
C GLY A 425 7.87 -32.07 5.09
N VAL A 426 6.94 -32.02 4.13
CA VAL A 426 5.48 -31.99 4.41
C VAL A 426 4.86 -33.32 4.02
N GLU A 427 4.37 -34.09 5.00
CA GLU A 427 3.69 -35.38 4.76
C GLU A 427 2.24 -35.18 4.28
N ASP A 428 1.46 -34.32 4.95
CA ASP A 428 0.09 -33.94 4.58
C ASP A 428 -0.11 -32.44 4.76
N GLY A 429 -0.25 -31.73 3.65
CA GLY A 429 -0.33 -30.28 3.69
C GLY A 429 -1.02 -29.67 2.49
N VAL A 430 -0.96 -28.33 2.44
CA VAL A 430 -1.48 -27.53 1.34
C VAL A 430 -0.48 -26.43 0.97
N LEU A 431 -0.14 -26.34 -0.31
CA LEU A 431 0.55 -25.20 -0.90
C LEU A 431 -0.51 -24.17 -1.29
N ILE A 432 -0.31 -22.92 -0.86
CA ILE A 432 -1.27 -21.83 -1.08
C ILE A 432 -0.58 -20.67 -1.82
N ASP A 433 -1.22 -20.19 -2.88
CA ASP A 433 -0.77 -19.01 -3.64
C ASP A 433 -1.90 -17.98 -3.79
N GLY A 434 -1.50 -16.72 -3.93
CA GLY A 434 -2.40 -15.61 -4.18
C GLY A 434 -3.28 -15.23 -3.00
N ARG A 435 -4.24 -14.35 -3.27
CA ARG A 435 -5.15 -13.77 -2.26
C ARG A 435 -6.58 -14.10 -2.63
N GLY A 436 -7.30 -14.70 -1.69
CA GLY A 436 -8.74 -14.95 -1.78
C GLY A 436 -9.53 -14.06 -0.82
N SER A 437 -10.68 -14.56 -0.37
CA SER A 437 -11.45 -13.90 0.68
C SER A 437 -10.67 -13.90 2.00
N TYR A 438 -10.84 -12.85 2.78
CA TYR A 438 -10.26 -12.78 4.11
C TYR A 438 -11.21 -12.10 5.09
N SER A 439 -11.03 -12.40 6.35
CA SER A 439 -11.76 -11.79 7.46
C SER A 439 -10.84 -11.75 8.67
N ILE A 440 -10.91 -10.67 9.43
CA ILE A 440 -10.13 -10.49 10.64
C ILE A 440 -10.96 -9.67 11.64
N ASP A 441 -10.88 -9.98 12.94
CA ASP A 441 -11.58 -9.22 13.96
C ASP A 441 -10.90 -7.85 14.26
N HIS A 442 -11.60 -6.99 14.97
CA HIS A 442 -11.11 -5.65 15.30
C HIS A 442 -9.80 -5.65 16.08
N GLN A 443 -9.56 -6.67 16.91
CA GLN A 443 -8.34 -6.81 17.70
C GLN A 443 -7.22 -7.52 16.94
N ARG A 444 -7.52 -8.08 15.77
CA ARG A 444 -6.63 -8.91 14.95
C ARG A 444 -6.17 -10.19 15.64
N TYR A 445 -7.01 -10.68 16.55
CA TYR A 445 -6.75 -11.88 17.31
C TYR A 445 -7.20 -13.15 16.56
N ASN A 446 -8.35 -13.07 15.88
CA ASN A 446 -8.88 -14.16 15.08
C ASN A 446 -8.97 -13.73 13.61
N PHE A 447 -8.61 -14.62 12.72
CA PHE A 447 -8.60 -14.34 11.29
C PHE A 447 -8.89 -15.59 10.45
N GLN A 448 -9.31 -15.35 9.21
CA GLN A 448 -9.42 -16.34 8.15
C GLN A 448 -8.83 -15.71 6.88
N PHE A 449 -7.84 -16.38 6.29
CA PHE A 449 -7.23 -15.97 5.03
C PHE A 449 -7.37 -17.07 3.99
N GLY A 450 -7.99 -16.77 2.84
CA GLY A 450 -8.08 -17.65 1.70
C GLY A 450 -7.01 -17.33 0.65
N GLY A 451 -6.56 -18.35 -0.06
CA GLY A 451 -5.73 -18.21 -1.24
C GLY A 451 -6.54 -18.06 -2.53
N ASP A 452 -5.85 -17.83 -3.61
CA ASP A 452 -6.38 -17.82 -4.97
C ASP A 452 -6.24 -19.20 -5.65
N ALA A 453 -5.15 -19.92 -5.30
CA ALA A 453 -4.92 -21.29 -5.74
C ALA A 453 -4.37 -22.17 -4.61
N PHE A 454 -4.73 -23.45 -4.67
CA PHE A 454 -4.40 -24.44 -3.64
C PHE A 454 -3.96 -25.73 -4.32
N TRP A 455 -2.90 -26.33 -3.79
CA TRP A 455 -2.43 -27.65 -4.21
C TRP A 455 -2.24 -28.54 -3.00
N GLU A 456 -2.72 -29.78 -3.09
CA GLU A 456 -2.47 -30.77 -2.05
C GLU A 456 -1.00 -31.20 -2.03
N ILE A 457 -0.44 -31.33 -0.85
CA ILE A 457 0.91 -31.89 -0.65
C ILE A 457 0.74 -33.23 0.02
N LYS A 458 1.27 -34.30 -0.60
CA LYS A 458 1.32 -35.66 -0.05
C LYS A 458 2.74 -36.26 -0.19
N GLY A 459 3.31 -36.71 0.90
CA GLY A 459 4.63 -37.32 0.91
C GLY A 459 5.70 -36.44 0.26
N GLY A 460 5.69 -35.13 0.53
CA GLY A 460 6.64 -34.17 -0.01
C GLY A 460 6.41 -33.72 -1.47
N LYS A 461 5.29 -34.06 -2.08
CA LYS A 461 4.98 -33.74 -3.50
C LYS A 461 3.63 -33.01 -3.64
N VAL A 462 3.57 -32.13 -4.62
CA VAL A 462 2.36 -31.42 -5.07
C VAL A 462 1.72 -32.20 -6.22
#